data_e58a443ca7473f81316bbebdd0b72d18
#
_entry.id   e58a443ca7473f81316bbebdd0b72d18
#
_cell.length_a   1.000
_cell.length_b   1.000
_cell.length_c   1.000
_cell.angle_alpha   90.00
_cell.angle_beta   90.00
_cell.angle_gamma   90.00
#
_symmetry.space_group_name_H-M   'P 1'
#
loop_
_entity.id
_entity.type
_entity.pdbx_description
1 polymer ?
#
loop_
_entity_poly.entity_id
_entity_poly.type
_entity_poly.pdbx_seq_one_letter_code
_entity_poly.pdbx_strand_id
1 'polypeptide(L)'
;MKVFRTIVAVAAIAAITILGQTLLTRGALSAETVQPAAPANIGIIDSSAFGDEKNGITRVMAGMRQLDVKFEPLRAEIRGMRERLNTMRGDLQKKRGIQDARMTAQQTDEADRLELQIKRKAEDAQASYQKEMRTVLEPLQADIANALTAYAQAKGITLVIDANRVPILYAATSLDITRDFINDYNRTHPGGAGPAPAPARPTPATARPSPGRPSRP
;
A
#
# COMPACT_ATOMS: atom_id res chain seq x y z
N MET A 1 30.28 87.75 19.23
CA MET A 1 30.47 86.32 19.48
C MET A 1 29.22 85.59 20.01
N LYS A 2 28.05 86.19 20.21
CA LYS A 2 26.87 85.48 20.75
C LYS A 2 25.92 85.03 19.60
N VAL A 3 25.98 85.60 18.43
CA VAL A 3 25.12 85.30 17.28
C VAL A 3 25.59 84.01 16.55
N PHE A 4 26.86 83.67 16.61
CA PHE A 4 27.44 82.49 15.93
C PHE A 4 27.15 81.18 16.68
N ARG A 5 26.92 81.26 18.00
CA ARG A 5 26.60 80.09 18.82
C ARG A 5 25.11 79.65 18.68
N THR A 6 24.24 80.58 18.34
CA THR A 6 22.81 80.28 18.14
C THR A 6 22.51 79.63 16.78
N ILE A 7 23.28 79.98 15.73
CA ILE A 7 23.13 79.38 14.40
C ILE A 7 23.61 77.93 14.37
N VAL A 8 24.66 77.58 15.11
CA VAL A 8 25.15 76.20 15.17
C VAL A 8 24.19 75.29 15.97
N ALA A 9 23.50 75.84 16.98
CA ALA A 9 22.54 75.05 17.79
C ALA A 9 21.27 74.75 17.01
N VAL A 10 20.80 75.63 16.12
CA VAL A 10 19.61 75.40 15.30
C VAL A 10 19.89 74.42 14.16
N ALA A 11 21.10 74.43 13.58
CA ALA A 11 21.50 73.44 12.57
C ALA A 11 21.60 72.01 13.13
N ALA A 12 22.03 71.85 14.39
CA ALA A 12 22.13 70.56 15.02
C ALA A 12 20.75 69.92 15.33
N ILE A 13 19.74 70.70 15.66
CA ILE A 13 18.38 70.21 15.96
C ILE A 13 17.67 69.81 14.66
N ALA A 14 17.90 70.48 13.55
CA ALA A 14 17.31 70.13 12.23
C ALA A 14 17.89 68.82 11.67
N ALA A 15 19.18 68.52 11.96
CA ALA A 15 19.80 67.27 11.52
C ALA A 15 19.27 66.01 12.27
N ILE A 16 18.90 66.15 13.54
CA ILE A 16 18.37 65.04 14.37
C ILE A 16 16.92 64.72 13.97
N THR A 17 16.13 65.70 13.55
CA THR A 17 14.74 65.44 13.12
C THR A 17 14.64 64.77 11.74
N ILE A 18 15.59 64.96 10.83
CA ILE A 18 15.62 64.31 9.52
C ILE A 18 16.12 62.85 9.66
N LEU A 19 16.99 62.56 10.60
CA LEU A 19 17.48 61.20 10.83
C LEU A 19 16.44 60.29 11.55
N GLY A 20 15.51 60.85 12.32
CA GLY A 20 14.47 60.14 13.03
C GLY A 20 13.31 59.68 12.13
N GLN A 21 13.06 60.33 10.97
CA GLN A 21 11.97 59.96 10.09
C GLN A 21 12.29 58.84 9.11
N THR A 22 13.58 58.53 8.88
CA THR A 22 13.95 57.42 7.99
C THR A 22 13.97 56.03 8.70
N LEU A 23 13.84 55.99 10.02
CA LEU A 23 13.79 54.75 10.79
C LEU A 23 12.37 54.23 11.07
N LEU A 24 11.32 55.05 10.83
CA LEU A 24 9.92 54.64 11.08
C LEU A 24 9.21 54.06 9.84
N THR A 25 9.83 54.05 8.67
CA THR A 25 9.21 53.53 7.44
C THR A 25 9.65 52.10 7.07
N ARG A 26 10.43 51.41 7.94
CA ARG A 26 10.86 50.02 7.68
C ARG A 26 10.14 48.98 8.53
N GLY A 27 8.98 49.30 9.04
CA GLY A 27 8.10 48.37 9.73
C GLY A 27 6.78 48.17 8.97
N ALA A 28 6.80 48.16 7.66
CA ALA A 28 5.72 47.51 6.91
C ALA A 28 5.93 46.01 7.18
N LEU A 29 5.38 45.54 8.31
CA LEU A 29 5.02 44.13 8.49
C LEU A 29 4.20 43.77 7.25
N SER A 30 4.82 43.04 6.32
CA SER A 30 4.06 42.34 5.29
C SER A 30 3.08 41.50 6.10
N ALA A 31 1.88 41.97 6.27
CA ALA A 31 0.77 41.14 6.69
C ALA A 31 0.68 40.09 5.58
N GLU A 32 1.33 38.98 5.84
CA GLU A 32 1.15 37.74 5.06
C GLU A 32 -0.37 37.53 5.10
N THR A 33 -1.03 37.87 3.99
CA THR A 33 -2.46 37.62 3.85
C THR A 33 -2.61 36.11 4.00
N VAL A 34 -2.98 35.65 5.20
CA VAL A 34 -3.39 34.27 5.45
C VAL A 34 -4.60 34.08 4.54
N GLN A 35 -4.33 33.55 3.37
CA GLN A 35 -5.36 33.17 2.43
C GLN A 35 -6.23 32.14 3.14
N PRO A 36 -7.54 32.36 3.33
CA PRO A 36 -8.37 31.39 4.01
C PRO A 36 -8.21 30.06 3.27
N ALA A 37 -7.70 29.05 3.97
CA ALA A 37 -7.59 27.72 3.44
C ALA A 37 -8.98 27.30 2.94
N ALA A 38 -9.07 26.87 1.69
CA ALA A 38 -10.32 26.33 1.18
C ALA A 38 -10.85 25.26 2.15
N PRO A 39 -12.17 25.20 2.40
CA PRO A 39 -12.72 24.24 3.34
C PRO A 39 -12.27 22.83 2.94
N ALA A 40 -11.58 22.16 3.87
CA ALA A 40 -11.09 20.81 3.63
C ALA A 40 -12.31 19.88 3.51
N ASN A 41 -12.54 19.32 2.32
CA ASN A 41 -13.53 18.27 2.14
C ASN A 41 -12.86 16.93 2.42
N ILE A 42 -13.24 16.26 3.51
CA ILE A 42 -12.60 15.02 3.99
C ILE A 42 -13.47 13.84 3.63
N GLY A 43 -12.86 12.79 3.07
CA GLY A 43 -13.46 11.47 2.89
C GLY A 43 -12.82 10.46 3.83
N ILE A 44 -13.61 9.55 4.38
CA ILE A 44 -13.12 8.43 5.19
C ILE A 44 -13.39 7.15 4.42
N ILE A 45 -12.40 6.28 4.35
CA ILE A 45 -12.50 4.98 3.70
C ILE A 45 -12.05 3.87 4.65
N ASP A 46 -12.73 2.74 4.61
CA ASP A 46 -12.30 1.52 5.28
C ASP A 46 -11.73 0.55 4.24
N SER A 47 -10.40 0.49 4.16
CA SER A 47 -9.73 -0.40 3.21
C SER A 47 -9.94 -1.89 3.51
N SER A 48 -10.34 -2.28 4.73
CA SER A 48 -10.68 -3.67 5.05
C SER A 48 -11.91 -4.16 4.29
N ALA A 49 -12.85 -3.27 4.00
CA ALA A 49 -14.06 -3.57 3.24
C ALA A 49 -13.78 -3.94 1.78
N PHE A 50 -12.61 -3.63 1.23
CA PHE A 50 -12.26 -4.00 -0.15
C PHE A 50 -12.19 -5.51 -0.37
N GLY A 51 -11.87 -6.27 0.69
CA GLY A 51 -11.84 -7.73 0.69
C GLY A 51 -13.13 -8.40 1.15
N ASP A 52 -14.21 -7.67 1.37
CA ASP A 52 -15.49 -8.26 1.77
C ASP A 52 -16.09 -9.12 0.66
N GLU A 53 -16.54 -10.34 1.01
CA GLU A 53 -17.00 -11.33 0.03
C GLU A 53 -18.23 -10.88 -0.76
N LYS A 54 -19.09 -10.07 -0.18
CA LYS A 54 -20.38 -9.66 -0.76
C LYS A 54 -20.35 -8.26 -1.35
N ASN A 55 -19.66 -7.35 -0.69
CA ASN A 55 -19.71 -5.92 -0.99
C ASN A 55 -18.35 -5.33 -1.34
N GLY A 56 -17.30 -6.16 -1.42
CA GLY A 56 -15.95 -5.73 -1.69
C GLY A 56 -15.64 -5.45 -3.16
N ILE A 57 -14.38 -5.22 -3.44
CA ILE A 57 -13.88 -5.01 -4.80
C ILE A 57 -13.81 -6.34 -5.53
N THR A 58 -14.59 -6.48 -6.59
CA THR A 58 -14.74 -7.74 -7.35
C THR A 58 -13.40 -8.29 -7.85
N ARG A 59 -12.47 -7.44 -8.29
CA ARG A 59 -11.14 -7.84 -8.74
C ARG A 59 -10.26 -8.37 -7.60
N VAL A 60 -10.36 -7.80 -6.41
CA VAL A 60 -9.66 -8.28 -5.21
C VAL A 60 -10.16 -9.68 -4.86
N MET A 61 -11.49 -9.84 -4.83
CA MET A 61 -12.11 -11.13 -4.54
C MET A 61 -11.76 -12.19 -5.59
N ALA A 62 -11.72 -11.83 -6.87
CA ALA A 62 -11.30 -12.75 -7.93
C ALA A 62 -9.84 -13.20 -7.73
N GLY A 63 -8.93 -12.28 -7.40
CA GLY A 63 -7.54 -12.60 -7.10
C GLY A 63 -7.40 -13.52 -5.89
N MET A 64 -8.13 -13.26 -4.80
CA MET A 64 -8.14 -14.12 -3.61
C MET A 64 -8.65 -15.53 -3.92
N ARG A 65 -9.74 -15.65 -4.68
CA ARG A 65 -10.28 -16.96 -5.12
C ARG A 65 -9.28 -17.74 -5.98
N GLN A 66 -8.56 -17.08 -6.87
CA GLN A 66 -7.51 -17.72 -7.67
C GLN A 66 -6.40 -18.29 -6.78
N LEU A 67 -5.98 -17.53 -5.76
CA LEU A 67 -5.01 -18.02 -4.78
C LEU A 67 -5.54 -19.23 -4.01
N ASP A 68 -6.79 -19.19 -3.55
CA ASP A 68 -7.39 -20.29 -2.81
C ASP A 68 -7.48 -21.56 -3.65
N VAL A 69 -7.92 -21.46 -4.90
CA VAL A 69 -7.96 -22.60 -5.85
C VAL A 69 -6.54 -23.14 -6.11
N LYS A 70 -5.56 -22.27 -6.31
CA LYS A 70 -4.17 -22.67 -6.56
C LYS A 70 -3.55 -23.42 -5.38
N PHE A 71 -3.83 -23.02 -4.15
CA PHE A 71 -3.24 -23.59 -2.96
C PHE A 71 -4.08 -24.70 -2.29
N GLU A 72 -5.33 -24.92 -2.72
CA GLU A 72 -6.19 -25.96 -2.16
C GLU A 72 -5.58 -27.38 -2.27
N PRO A 73 -4.98 -27.83 -3.39
CA PRO A 73 -4.35 -29.14 -3.47
C PRO A 73 -3.23 -29.30 -2.44
N LEU A 74 -2.42 -28.26 -2.22
CA LEU A 74 -1.32 -28.30 -1.26
C LEU A 74 -1.82 -28.35 0.19
N ARG A 75 -2.89 -27.60 0.50
CA ARG A 75 -3.57 -27.66 1.79
C ARG A 75 -4.18 -29.05 2.04
N ALA A 76 -4.81 -29.65 1.02
CA ALA A 76 -5.38 -31.00 1.11
C ALA A 76 -4.30 -32.05 1.36
N GLU A 77 -3.17 -31.95 0.68
CA GLU A 77 -2.02 -32.85 0.89
C GLU A 77 -1.49 -32.75 2.33
N ILE A 78 -1.27 -31.54 2.84
CA ILE A 78 -0.82 -31.33 4.22
C ILE A 78 -1.84 -31.89 5.23
N ARG A 79 -3.14 -31.71 4.98
CA ARG A 79 -4.21 -32.32 5.81
C ARG A 79 -4.09 -33.86 5.83
N GLY A 80 -3.99 -34.47 4.66
CA GLY A 80 -3.83 -35.94 4.55
C GLY A 80 -2.58 -36.47 5.27
N MET A 81 -1.45 -35.74 5.16
CA MET A 81 -0.24 -36.11 5.90
C MET A 81 -0.43 -36.02 7.43
N ARG A 82 -1.14 -35.00 7.91
CA ARG A 82 -1.47 -34.87 9.36
C ARG A 82 -2.39 -35.95 9.85
N GLU A 83 -3.40 -36.33 9.07
CA GLU A 83 -4.30 -37.45 9.39
C GLU A 83 -3.53 -38.77 9.48
N ARG A 84 -2.63 -39.04 8.51
CA ARG A 84 -1.75 -40.19 8.54
C ARG A 84 -0.88 -40.19 9.79
N LEU A 85 -0.24 -39.09 10.16
CA LEU A 85 0.56 -38.96 11.36
C LEU A 85 -0.26 -39.27 12.64
N ASN A 86 -1.47 -38.69 12.71
CA ASN A 86 -2.38 -38.94 13.84
C ASN A 86 -2.75 -40.40 13.96
N THR A 87 -3.03 -41.11 12.85
CA THR A 87 -3.31 -42.55 12.83
C THR A 87 -2.11 -43.34 13.32
N MET A 88 -0.91 -43.04 12.79
CA MET A 88 0.32 -43.72 13.20
C MET A 88 0.59 -43.57 14.71
N ARG A 89 0.43 -42.35 15.25
CA ARG A 89 0.58 -42.08 16.69
C ARG A 89 -0.47 -42.79 17.53
N GLY A 90 -1.72 -42.81 17.06
CA GLY A 90 -2.81 -43.57 17.70
C GLY A 90 -2.53 -45.07 17.76
N ASP A 91 -2.03 -45.65 16.67
CA ASP A 91 -1.69 -47.07 16.61
C ASP A 91 -0.49 -47.43 17.48
N LEU A 92 0.53 -46.56 17.53
CA LEU A 92 1.67 -46.71 18.45
C LEU A 92 1.20 -46.73 19.92
N GLN A 93 0.25 -45.85 20.27
CA GLN A 93 -0.30 -45.83 21.64
C GLN A 93 -1.09 -47.09 21.95
N LYS A 94 -1.95 -47.56 21.04
CA LYS A 94 -2.76 -48.78 21.24
C LYS A 94 -1.92 -50.07 21.38
N LYS A 95 -0.80 -50.09 20.64
CA LYS A 95 0.10 -51.26 20.62
C LYS A 95 1.21 -51.20 21.67
N ARG A 96 1.22 -50.20 22.52
CA ARG A 96 2.22 -49.99 23.56
C ARG A 96 2.23 -51.16 24.54
N GLY A 97 3.37 -51.84 24.68
CA GLY A 97 3.55 -53.01 25.53
C GLY A 97 3.13 -54.35 24.94
N ILE A 98 2.57 -54.38 23.72
CA ILE A 98 2.17 -55.63 23.02
C ILE A 98 3.08 -55.89 21.83
N GLN A 99 3.62 -54.84 21.20
CA GLN A 99 4.43 -54.89 19.99
C GLN A 99 5.91 -55.03 20.34
N ASP A 100 6.65 -55.69 19.45
CA ASP A 100 8.11 -55.79 19.49
C ASP A 100 8.77 -54.40 19.56
N ALA A 101 9.81 -54.28 20.42
CA ALA A 101 10.49 -52.99 20.64
C ALA A 101 11.14 -52.45 19.37
N ARG A 102 11.66 -53.28 18.48
CA ARG A 102 12.29 -52.87 17.22
C ARG A 102 11.26 -52.32 16.24
N MET A 103 10.09 -52.96 16.14
CA MET A 103 8.97 -52.49 15.34
C MET A 103 8.43 -51.13 15.84
N THR A 104 8.33 -50.99 17.16
CA THR A 104 7.89 -49.73 17.79
C THR A 104 8.87 -48.59 17.50
N ALA A 105 10.18 -48.84 17.60
CA ALA A 105 11.21 -47.86 17.26
C ALA A 105 11.12 -47.41 15.79
N GLN A 106 10.99 -48.36 14.86
CA GLN A 106 10.86 -48.05 13.42
C GLN A 106 9.62 -47.18 13.11
N GLN A 107 8.47 -47.52 13.72
CA GLN A 107 7.25 -46.72 13.51
C GLN A 107 7.33 -45.35 14.16
N THR A 108 8.04 -45.20 15.26
CA THR A 108 8.30 -43.91 15.89
C THR A 108 9.19 -43.06 14.99
N ASP A 109 10.29 -43.63 14.47
CA ASP A 109 11.16 -42.94 13.52
C ASP A 109 10.41 -42.48 12.25
N GLU A 110 9.49 -43.31 11.74
CA GLU A 110 8.66 -42.96 10.57
C GLU A 110 7.71 -41.81 10.92
N ALA A 111 7.08 -41.84 12.10
CA ALA A 111 6.20 -40.74 12.54
C ALA A 111 6.95 -39.43 12.70
N ASP A 112 8.16 -39.47 13.28
CA ASP A 112 8.99 -38.26 13.46
C ASP A 112 9.47 -37.67 12.12
N ARG A 113 9.84 -38.53 11.17
CA ARG A 113 10.17 -38.10 9.80
C ARG A 113 8.96 -37.49 9.11
N LEU A 114 7.78 -38.05 9.22
CA LEU A 114 6.56 -37.53 8.65
C LEU A 114 6.19 -36.19 9.28
N GLU A 115 6.33 -36.02 10.58
CA GLU A 115 6.13 -34.75 11.28
C GLU A 115 7.05 -33.65 10.74
N LEU A 116 8.34 -33.97 10.58
CA LEU A 116 9.31 -33.01 10.01
C LEU A 116 8.97 -32.62 8.57
N GLN A 117 8.53 -33.62 7.77
CA GLN A 117 8.07 -33.35 6.39
C GLN A 117 6.85 -32.44 6.36
N ILE A 118 5.85 -32.67 7.23
CA ILE A 118 4.66 -31.82 7.36
C ILE A 118 5.06 -30.38 7.71
N LYS A 119 5.95 -30.24 8.70
CA LYS A 119 6.42 -28.91 9.13
C LYS A 119 7.06 -28.15 7.97
N ARG A 120 8.05 -28.74 7.31
CA ARG A 120 8.74 -28.11 6.18
C ARG A 120 7.76 -27.76 5.05
N LYS A 121 6.89 -28.70 4.70
CA LYS A 121 5.90 -28.49 3.63
C LYS A 121 4.91 -27.39 3.96
N ALA A 122 4.49 -27.26 5.23
CA ALA A 122 3.61 -26.18 5.68
C ALA A 122 4.31 -24.82 5.66
N GLU A 123 5.59 -24.75 6.06
CA GLU A 123 6.40 -23.54 6.01
C GLU A 123 6.59 -23.08 4.55
N ASP A 124 6.96 -24.00 3.64
CA ASP A 124 7.14 -23.72 2.21
C ASP A 124 5.81 -23.28 1.56
N ALA A 125 4.71 -23.94 1.92
CA ALA A 125 3.37 -23.57 1.45
C ALA A 125 2.98 -22.15 1.87
N GLN A 126 3.24 -21.80 3.13
CA GLN A 126 2.95 -20.47 3.66
C GLN A 126 3.81 -19.40 2.99
N ALA A 127 5.11 -19.63 2.82
CA ALA A 127 6.02 -18.71 2.14
C ALA A 127 5.59 -18.50 0.68
N SER A 128 5.25 -19.58 -0.02
CA SER A 128 4.77 -19.53 -1.40
C SER A 128 3.44 -18.79 -1.53
N TYR A 129 2.50 -19.04 -0.61
CA TYR A 129 1.22 -18.34 -0.57
C TYR A 129 1.40 -16.83 -0.38
N GLN A 130 2.24 -16.42 0.58
CA GLN A 130 2.52 -15.00 0.82
C GLN A 130 3.19 -14.32 -0.37
N LYS A 131 4.09 -15.02 -1.07
CA LYS A 131 4.73 -14.51 -2.28
C LYS A 131 3.70 -14.29 -3.39
N GLU A 132 2.88 -15.29 -3.67
CA GLU A 132 1.84 -15.22 -4.70
C GLU A 132 0.78 -14.16 -4.36
N MET A 133 0.38 -14.08 -3.10
CA MET A 133 -0.57 -13.05 -2.64
C MET A 133 -0.04 -11.65 -2.93
N ARG A 134 1.25 -11.38 -2.66
CA ARG A 134 1.84 -10.09 -3.02
C ARG A 134 1.82 -9.86 -4.52
N THR A 135 2.22 -10.86 -5.32
CA THR A 135 2.23 -10.75 -6.78
C THR A 135 0.85 -10.46 -7.37
N VAL A 136 -0.22 -11.02 -6.76
CA VAL A 136 -1.60 -10.80 -7.21
C VAL A 136 -2.16 -9.47 -6.70
N LEU A 137 -1.90 -9.11 -5.43
CA LEU A 137 -2.53 -7.95 -4.80
C LEU A 137 -1.78 -6.64 -5.03
N GLU A 138 -0.46 -6.67 -5.20
CA GLU A 138 0.35 -5.45 -5.37
C GLU A 138 -0.10 -4.60 -6.58
N PRO A 139 -0.28 -5.16 -7.80
CA PRO A 139 -0.79 -4.39 -8.92
C PRO A 139 -2.23 -3.88 -8.70
N LEU A 140 -3.07 -4.65 -7.98
CA LEU A 140 -4.43 -4.23 -7.64
C LEU A 140 -4.43 -3.07 -6.64
N GLN A 141 -3.53 -3.07 -5.67
CA GLN A 141 -3.40 -1.96 -4.71
C GLN A 141 -3.02 -0.66 -5.41
N ALA A 142 -2.08 -0.70 -6.36
CA ALA A 142 -1.70 0.47 -7.14
C ALA A 142 -2.87 0.99 -7.99
N ASP A 143 -3.61 0.10 -8.64
CA ASP A 143 -4.78 0.43 -9.45
C ASP A 143 -5.91 1.05 -8.61
N ILE A 144 -6.19 0.45 -7.44
CA ILE A 144 -7.17 0.98 -6.49
C ILE A 144 -6.77 2.37 -5.97
N ALA A 145 -5.48 2.59 -5.66
CA ALA A 145 -4.99 3.87 -5.19
C ALA A 145 -5.15 4.97 -6.26
N ASN A 146 -4.84 4.65 -7.52
CA ASN A 146 -5.04 5.57 -8.64
C ASN A 146 -6.53 5.88 -8.86
N ALA A 147 -7.39 4.87 -8.81
CA ALA A 147 -8.83 5.03 -8.94
C ALA A 147 -9.41 5.86 -7.78
N LEU A 148 -8.94 5.64 -6.54
CA LEU A 148 -9.35 6.42 -5.38
C LEU A 148 -8.95 7.88 -5.51
N THR A 149 -7.76 8.15 -6.02
CA THR A 149 -7.29 9.52 -6.29
C THR A 149 -8.20 10.21 -7.32
N ALA A 150 -8.50 9.54 -8.42
CA ALA A 150 -9.39 10.07 -9.46
C ALA A 150 -10.83 10.32 -8.92
N TYR A 151 -11.34 9.37 -8.12
CA TYR A 151 -12.64 9.50 -7.46
C TYR A 151 -12.67 10.70 -6.50
N ALA A 152 -11.66 10.85 -5.65
CA ALA A 152 -11.55 11.97 -4.72
C ALA A 152 -11.54 13.32 -5.45
N GLN A 153 -10.74 13.44 -6.53
CA GLN A 153 -10.69 14.64 -7.36
C GLN A 153 -12.06 14.95 -7.99
N ALA A 154 -12.73 13.95 -8.56
CA ALA A 154 -14.05 14.11 -9.18
C ALA A 154 -15.14 14.56 -8.18
N LYS A 155 -15.00 14.16 -6.90
CA LYS A 155 -15.91 14.54 -5.80
C LYS A 155 -15.48 15.80 -5.05
N GLY A 156 -14.35 16.42 -5.41
CA GLY A 156 -13.81 17.58 -4.71
C GLY A 156 -13.32 17.27 -3.30
N ILE A 157 -12.98 16.01 -3.02
CA ILE A 157 -12.41 15.58 -1.74
C ILE A 157 -10.93 15.95 -1.73
N THR A 158 -10.50 16.69 -0.71
CA THR A 158 -9.13 17.20 -0.57
C THR A 158 -8.24 16.29 0.27
N LEU A 159 -8.84 15.45 1.15
CA LEU A 159 -8.15 14.51 2.02
C LEU A 159 -8.95 13.22 2.16
N VAL A 160 -8.32 12.07 1.94
CA VAL A 160 -8.89 10.75 2.24
C VAL A 160 -8.12 10.11 3.38
N ILE A 161 -8.83 9.63 4.40
CA ILE A 161 -8.27 8.97 5.58
C ILE A 161 -8.73 7.52 5.58
N ASP A 162 -7.79 6.58 5.69
CA ASP A 162 -8.11 5.17 5.84
C ASP A 162 -8.34 4.82 7.33
N ALA A 163 -9.58 4.54 7.68
CA ALA A 163 -9.99 4.19 9.04
C ALA A 163 -9.34 2.91 9.56
N ASN A 164 -8.89 2.02 8.66
CA ASN A 164 -8.18 0.80 9.03
C ASN A 164 -6.72 1.06 9.45
N ARG A 165 -6.16 2.19 9.07
CA ARG A 165 -4.76 2.57 9.39
C ARG A 165 -4.64 3.62 10.48
N VAL A 166 -5.65 4.46 10.63
CA VAL A 166 -5.65 5.57 11.58
C VAL A 166 -6.84 5.40 12.52
N PRO A 167 -6.63 5.33 13.85
CA PRO A 167 -7.74 5.23 14.79
C PRO A 167 -8.57 6.52 14.75
N ILE A 168 -9.82 6.42 14.32
CA ILE A 168 -10.78 7.52 14.28
C ILE A 168 -11.74 7.32 15.45
N LEU A 169 -11.78 8.29 16.39
CA LEU A 169 -12.66 8.22 17.55
C LEU A 169 -14.11 8.58 17.22
N TYR A 170 -14.30 9.50 16.27
CA TYR A 170 -15.63 9.93 15.82
C TYR A 170 -15.55 10.44 14.39
N ALA A 171 -16.49 10.05 13.57
CA ALA A 171 -16.73 10.60 12.24
C ALA A 171 -18.22 10.59 11.92
N ALA A 172 -18.69 11.62 11.26
CA ALA A 172 -20.05 11.63 10.74
C ALA A 172 -20.16 10.61 9.59
N THR A 173 -21.27 9.89 9.53
CA THR A 173 -21.53 8.87 8.49
C THR A 173 -21.46 9.44 7.07
N SER A 174 -21.75 10.73 6.90
CA SER A 174 -21.66 11.44 5.63
C SER A 174 -20.23 11.57 5.09
N LEU A 175 -19.21 11.35 5.92
CA LEU A 175 -17.80 11.36 5.51
C LEU A 175 -17.32 9.98 5.00
N ASP A 176 -18.07 8.90 5.29
CA ASP A 176 -17.75 7.56 4.82
C ASP A 176 -18.07 7.42 3.35
N ILE A 177 -17.02 7.30 2.54
CA ILE A 177 -17.10 7.13 1.09
C ILE A 177 -16.82 5.68 0.66
N THR A 178 -16.63 4.75 1.60
CA THR A 178 -16.19 3.38 1.32
C THR A 178 -17.08 2.67 0.31
N ARG A 179 -18.38 2.63 0.58
CA ARG A 179 -19.34 1.92 -0.29
C ARG A 179 -19.48 2.58 -1.65
N ASP A 180 -19.53 3.90 -1.68
CA ASP A 180 -19.68 4.65 -2.92
C ASP A 180 -18.46 4.49 -3.82
N PHE A 181 -17.27 4.51 -3.23
CA PHE A 181 -16.03 4.23 -3.95
C PHE A 181 -15.97 2.79 -4.48
N ILE A 182 -16.31 1.77 -3.65
CA ILE A 182 -16.33 0.36 -4.09
C ILE A 182 -17.27 0.18 -5.28
N ASN A 183 -18.46 0.77 -5.22
CA ASN A 183 -19.44 0.70 -6.30
C ASN A 183 -18.94 1.37 -7.58
N ASP A 184 -18.32 2.55 -7.46
CA ASP A 184 -17.75 3.25 -8.60
C ASP A 184 -16.58 2.47 -9.21
N TYR A 185 -15.68 1.95 -8.37
CA TYR A 185 -14.57 1.12 -8.82
C TYR A 185 -15.04 -0.14 -9.54
N ASN A 186 -15.98 -0.89 -8.97
CA ASN A 186 -16.51 -2.11 -9.58
C ASN A 186 -17.22 -1.85 -10.91
N ARG A 187 -17.85 -0.69 -11.07
CA ARG A 187 -18.50 -0.27 -12.30
C ARG A 187 -17.48 0.08 -13.40
N THR A 188 -16.41 0.76 -13.04
CA THR A 188 -15.37 1.22 -13.98
C THR A 188 -14.30 0.17 -14.27
N HIS A 189 -14.13 -0.81 -13.36
CA HIS A 189 -13.15 -1.90 -13.45
C HIS A 189 -13.82 -3.26 -13.26
N PRO A 190 -14.68 -3.69 -14.19
CA PRO A 190 -15.40 -4.96 -14.06
C PRO A 190 -14.45 -6.14 -13.91
N GLY A 191 -14.81 -7.10 -13.07
CA GLY A 191 -13.99 -8.21 -12.57
C GLY A 191 -13.58 -9.29 -13.59
N GLY A 192 -13.51 -8.98 -14.87
CA GLY A 192 -13.03 -9.88 -15.93
C GLY A 192 -11.73 -9.45 -16.61
N ALA A 193 -11.28 -8.23 -16.38
CA ALA A 193 -9.99 -7.78 -16.89
C ALA A 193 -8.90 -8.07 -15.84
N GLY A 194 -8.06 -9.08 -16.09
CA GLY A 194 -6.77 -9.18 -15.41
C GLY A 194 -6.01 -7.84 -15.49
N PRO A 195 -4.96 -7.63 -14.68
CA PRO A 195 -4.20 -6.39 -14.73
C PRO A 195 -3.86 -6.09 -16.19
N ALA A 196 -4.20 -4.87 -16.65
CA ALA A 196 -3.86 -4.44 -17.99
C ALA A 196 -2.36 -4.70 -18.21
N PRO A 197 -1.95 -5.32 -19.33
CA PRO A 197 -0.54 -5.52 -19.61
C PRO A 197 0.14 -4.16 -19.48
N ALA A 198 1.19 -4.08 -18.65
CA ALA A 198 2.00 -2.88 -18.54
C ALA A 198 2.33 -2.40 -19.94
N PRO A 199 2.25 -1.09 -20.24
CA PRO A 199 2.56 -0.57 -21.57
C PRO A 199 3.90 -1.11 -21.99
N ALA A 200 3.91 -1.84 -23.11
CA ALA A 200 5.11 -2.47 -23.64
C ALA A 200 6.18 -1.40 -23.75
N ARG A 201 7.28 -1.58 -23.00
CA ARG A 201 8.47 -0.74 -23.12
C ARG A 201 8.84 -0.73 -24.60
N PRO A 202 8.96 0.44 -25.26
CA PRO A 202 9.32 0.47 -26.67
C PRO A 202 10.60 -0.32 -26.87
N THR A 203 10.53 -1.39 -27.64
CA THR A 203 11.68 -2.15 -28.10
C THR A 203 12.60 -1.20 -28.85
N PRO A 204 13.91 -1.15 -28.57
CA PRO A 204 14.84 -0.37 -29.36
C PRO A 204 14.70 -0.82 -30.81
N ALA A 205 14.40 0.12 -31.69
CA ALA A 205 14.34 -0.14 -33.12
C ALA A 205 15.66 -0.81 -33.57
N THR A 206 15.54 -2.03 -34.02
CA THR A 206 16.63 -2.77 -34.63
C THR A 206 17.22 -1.90 -35.76
N ALA A 207 18.46 -1.48 -35.60
CA ALA A 207 19.18 -0.69 -36.59
C ALA A 207 19.12 -1.43 -37.93
N ARG A 208 18.52 -0.75 -38.90
CA ARG A 208 18.47 -1.21 -40.31
C ARG A 208 19.89 -1.39 -40.80
N PRO A 209 20.29 -2.54 -41.39
CA PRO A 209 21.63 -2.68 -41.99
C PRO A 209 21.77 -1.68 -43.13
N SER A 210 22.85 -0.93 -43.09
CA SER A 210 23.24 -0.03 -44.18
C SER A 210 23.49 -0.83 -45.47
N PRO A 211 23.00 -0.36 -46.62
CA PRO A 211 23.29 -1.01 -47.91
C PRO A 211 24.77 -0.88 -48.21
N GLY A 212 25.39 -2.02 -48.51
CA GLY A 212 26.81 -2.16 -48.87
C GLY A 212 27.17 -1.27 -50.06
N ARG A 213 28.31 -0.58 -49.92
CA ARG A 213 28.97 0.21 -50.92
C ARG A 213 29.50 -0.74 -52.03
N PRO A 214 29.19 -0.53 -53.31
CA PRO A 214 29.78 -1.38 -54.38
C PRO A 214 31.27 -1.06 -54.52
N SER A 215 32.10 -2.11 -54.51
CA SER A 215 33.49 -2.06 -54.90
C SER A 215 33.60 -1.85 -56.42
N ARG A 216 34.34 -0.87 -56.79
CA ARG A 216 34.66 -0.53 -58.17
C ARG A 216 35.97 -1.23 -58.57
N PRO A 217 36.12 -1.70 -59.82
CA PRO A 217 37.25 -2.49 -60.33
C PRO A 217 38.56 -1.73 -60.36
#